data_75a8f39397b7d562f1e2ef767108357d
#
_entry.id   75a8f39397b7d562f1e2ef767108357d
#
_cell.length_a   1.000
_cell.length_b   1.000
_cell.length_c   1.000
_cell.angle_alpha   90.00
_cell.angle_beta   90.00
_cell.angle_gamma   90.00
#
_symmetry.space_group_name_H-M   'P 1'
#
loop_
_entity.id
_entity.type
_entity.pdbx_description
1 polymer ?
#
loop_
_entity_poly.entity_id
_entity_poly.type
_entity_poly.pdbx_seq_one_letter_code
_entity_poly.pdbx_strand_id
1 'polypeptide(L)'
;MNARTQADAKAFPQVPDYQPRAIAQTASSPDFIARMAANDAAAAPERHEIYHFVHKGLRAAMSDALVRLGRVDLDDVTHRAEVLGVVANLLDLCREHLEHENNFLHTAMEKVAPGSSCACADDHEHHVSAIEHLKTRLDDAAAADPLVRERAFKVLYRLLASFVAENFAHMEVEESINTELLWRHYSDADLLAIEHQIHAHIKPERMMTWLRWILPNVTRQQRAVMMRGMQAGMPPELFGGVLEMVKPHLTEFERAALAIDLA
;
A
#
# COMPACT_ATOMS: atom_id res chain seq x y z
N MET A 1 2.22 -7.54 56.60
CA MET A 1 0.91 -7.22 55.99
C MET A 1 1.14 -6.14 54.97
N ASN A 2 1.35 -6.49 53.71
CA ASN A 2 1.54 -5.55 52.61
C ASN A 2 0.25 -5.47 51.82
N ALA A 3 -0.53 -4.43 51.98
CA ALA A 3 -1.62 -4.09 51.09
C ALA A 3 -1.06 -3.47 49.82
N ARG A 4 -0.96 -4.28 48.74
CA ARG A 4 -0.80 -3.75 47.40
C ARG A 4 -2.15 -3.20 46.98
N THR A 5 -2.25 -1.89 46.89
CA THR A 5 -3.33 -1.17 46.22
C THR A 5 -3.37 -1.65 44.74
N GLN A 6 -4.43 -2.35 44.40
CA GLN A 6 -4.83 -2.55 43.02
C GLN A 6 -5.18 -1.17 42.43
N ALA A 7 -4.27 -0.59 41.69
CA ALA A 7 -4.60 0.51 40.80
C ALA A 7 -5.53 -0.04 39.73
N ASP A 8 -6.76 0.47 39.67
CA ASP A 8 -7.73 0.20 38.62
C ASP A 8 -7.08 0.49 37.25
N ALA A 9 -6.64 -0.57 36.57
CA ALA A 9 -6.26 -0.48 35.19
C ALA A 9 -7.53 -0.07 34.42
N LYS A 10 -7.60 1.18 33.96
CA LYS A 10 -8.63 1.62 33.03
C LYS A 10 -8.70 0.60 31.92
N ALA A 11 -9.79 -0.18 31.87
CA ALA A 11 -10.06 -1.10 30.80
C ALA A 11 -10.08 -0.29 29.49
N PHE A 12 -9.28 -0.70 28.53
CA PHE A 12 -9.36 -0.13 27.18
C PHE A 12 -10.80 -0.28 26.69
N PRO A 13 -11.38 0.76 26.03
CA PRO A 13 -12.72 0.63 25.45
C PRO A 13 -12.75 -0.59 24.56
N GLN A 14 -13.76 -1.43 24.74
CA GLN A 14 -14.02 -2.60 23.89
C GLN A 14 -14.37 -2.05 22.51
N VAL A 15 -13.41 -2.08 21.57
CA VAL A 15 -13.69 -1.84 20.15
C VAL A 15 -14.32 -3.11 19.64
N PRO A 16 -15.37 -3.04 18.78
CA PRO A 16 -15.93 -4.23 18.14
C PRO A 16 -14.81 -5.09 17.59
N ASP A 17 -14.81 -6.38 17.91
CA ASP A 17 -13.74 -7.31 17.58
C ASP A 17 -13.48 -7.31 16.08
N TYR A 18 -12.41 -6.61 15.65
CA TYR A 18 -11.84 -6.84 14.34
C TYR A 18 -11.35 -8.28 14.30
N GLN A 19 -12.04 -9.10 13.53
CA GLN A 19 -11.63 -10.48 13.26
C GLN A 19 -10.93 -10.45 11.89
N PRO A 20 -9.61 -10.70 11.83
CA PRO A 20 -8.91 -10.86 10.56
C PRO A 20 -9.66 -11.92 9.72
N ARG A 21 -10.00 -11.58 8.48
CA ARG A 21 -10.49 -12.59 7.54
C ARG A 21 -9.42 -13.66 7.40
N ALA A 22 -9.80 -14.92 7.39
CA ALA A 22 -8.90 -15.98 6.97
C ALA A 22 -8.37 -15.59 5.61
N ILE A 23 -7.03 -15.43 5.49
CA ILE A 23 -6.29 -15.06 4.29
C ILE A 23 -7.01 -15.67 3.10
N ALA A 24 -7.40 -14.83 2.14
CA ALA A 24 -8.32 -15.22 1.08
C ALA A 24 -7.95 -16.60 0.56
N GLN A 25 -8.79 -17.58 0.80
CA GLN A 25 -8.59 -18.98 0.41
C GLN A 25 -8.28 -19.09 -1.09
N THR A 26 -8.63 -18.03 -1.84
CA THR A 26 -8.39 -17.87 -3.26
C THR A 26 -6.91 -17.73 -3.61
N ALA A 27 -6.16 -16.84 -2.97
CA ALA A 27 -4.75 -16.57 -3.30
C ALA A 27 -3.80 -17.71 -2.91
N SER A 28 -4.22 -18.58 -1.98
CA SER A 28 -3.43 -19.73 -1.54
C SER A 28 -3.93 -21.06 -2.13
N SER A 29 -4.95 -21.03 -3.01
CA SER A 29 -5.48 -22.25 -3.59
C SER A 29 -4.49 -22.83 -4.62
N PRO A 30 -4.33 -24.17 -4.69
CA PRO A 30 -3.52 -24.81 -5.73
C PRO A 30 -3.92 -24.42 -7.15
N ASP A 31 -5.22 -24.21 -7.39
CA ASP A 31 -5.75 -23.79 -8.69
C ASP A 31 -5.37 -22.36 -9.05
N PHE A 32 -5.25 -21.47 -8.06
CA PHE A 32 -4.79 -20.10 -8.26
C PHE A 32 -3.30 -20.09 -8.61
N ILE A 33 -2.46 -20.81 -7.85
CA ILE A 33 -1.02 -20.95 -8.11
C ILE A 33 -0.77 -21.58 -9.47
N ALA A 34 -1.55 -22.61 -9.85
CA ALA A 34 -1.45 -23.25 -11.15
C ALA A 34 -1.83 -22.31 -12.30
N ARG A 35 -2.83 -21.44 -12.14
CA ARG A 35 -3.20 -20.43 -13.14
C ARG A 35 -2.11 -19.36 -13.30
N MET A 36 -1.51 -18.88 -12.21
CA MET A 36 -0.39 -17.95 -12.29
C MET A 36 0.77 -18.54 -13.08
N ALA A 37 1.18 -19.77 -12.76
CA ALA A 37 2.25 -20.47 -13.49
C ALA A 37 1.93 -20.71 -14.98
N ALA A 38 0.65 -20.87 -15.32
CA ALA A 38 0.22 -21.04 -16.71
C ALA A 38 0.22 -19.71 -17.50
N ASN A 39 -0.11 -18.60 -16.85
CA ASN A 39 -0.04 -17.27 -17.46
C ASN A 39 1.42 -16.84 -17.74
N ASP A 40 2.37 -17.15 -16.85
CA ASP A 40 3.80 -16.90 -17.07
C ASP A 40 4.37 -17.71 -18.26
N ALA A 41 3.80 -18.86 -18.57
CA ALA A 41 4.26 -19.71 -19.67
C ALA A 41 3.78 -19.24 -21.06
N ALA A 42 2.76 -18.39 -21.15
CA ALA A 42 2.26 -17.80 -22.38
C ALA A 42 3.01 -16.48 -22.63
N ALA A 43 4.01 -16.48 -23.54
CA ALA A 43 4.67 -15.24 -24.00
C ALA A 43 3.67 -14.38 -24.82
N ALA A 44 2.65 -13.83 -24.14
CA ALA A 44 1.81 -12.78 -24.67
C ALA A 44 2.61 -11.46 -24.71
N PRO A 45 2.35 -10.55 -25.68
CA PRO A 45 2.96 -9.23 -25.64
C PRO A 45 2.67 -8.58 -24.29
N GLU A 46 3.71 -7.97 -23.71
CA GLU A 46 3.63 -7.27 -22.42
C GLU A 46 2.56 -6.18 -22.52
N ARG A 47 1.45 -6.39 -21.85
CA ARG A 47 0.31 -5.45 -21.84
C ARG A 47 0.42 -4.48 -20.67
N HIS A 48 -0.29 -3.34 -20.76
CA HIS A 48 -0.32 -2.36 -19.68
C HIS A 48 -1.02 -2.93 -18.43
N GLU A 49 -0.26 -3.03 -17.32
CA GLU A 49 -0.71 -3.52 -16.02
C GLU A 49 -0.99 -2.33 -15.08
N ILE A 50 -2.25 -1.93 -14.97
CA ILE A 50 -2.65 -0.71 -14.26
C ILE A 50 -2.36 -0.76 -12.74
N TYR A 51 -2.35 -1.93 -12.13
CA TYR A 51 -2.06 -2.13 -10.68
C TYR A 51 -0.56 -2.17 -10.36
N HIS A 52 0.27 -2.59 -11.32
CA HIS A 52 1.63 -3.06 -11.07
C HIS A 52 2.52 -2.10 -10.28
N PHE A 53 2.59 -0.83 -10.67
CA PHE A 53 3.51 0.12 -10.06
C PHE A 53 3.02 0.61 -8.70
N VAL A 54 1.74 0.91 -8.57
CA VAL A 54 1.16 1.37 -7.31
C VAL A 54 1.23 0.27 -6.24
N HIS A 55 0.97 -0.98 -6.59
CA HIS A 55 1.07 -2.12 -5.67
C HIS A 55 2.51 -2.40 -5.23
N LYS A 56 3.50 -2.25 -6.10
CA LYS A 56 4.92 -2.31 -5.68
C LYS A 56 5.24 -1.24 -4.63
N GLY A 57 4.78 -0.03 -4.84
CA GLY A 57 4.93 1.06 -3.88
C GLY A 57 4.26 0.77 -2.54
N LEU A 58 3.00 0.31 -2.57
CA LEU A 58 2.24 -0.05 -1.36
C LEU A 58 2.87 -1.21 -0.60
N ARG A 59 3.25 -2.30 -1.28
CA ARG A 59 3.93 -3.42 -0.63
C ARG A 59 5.21 -2.98 0.08
N ALA A 60 5.97 -2.08 -0.53
CA ALA A 60 7.17 -1.51 0.09
C ALA A 60 6.83 -0.65 1.31
N ALA A 61 5.83 0.23 1.22
CA ALA A 61 5.36 1.07 2.33
C ALA A 61 4.86 0.24 3.51
N MET A 62 4.05 -0.78 3.25
CA MET A 62 3.53 -1.72 4.25
C MET A 62 4.66 -2.49 4.95
N SER A 63 5.63 -2.99 4.18
CA SER A 63 6.78 -3.72 4.71
C SER A 63 7.66 -2.82 5.58
N ASP A 64 7.95 -1.59 5.14
CA ASP A 64 8.75 -0.61 5.90
C ASP A 64 8.06 -0.23 7.21
N ALA A 65 6.76 0.09 7.19
CA ALA A 65 5.99 0.45 8.38
C ALA A 65 5.96 -0.70 9.40
N LEU A 66 5.74 -1.93 8.95
CA LEU A 66 5.73 -3.11 9.81
C LEU A 66 7.10 -3.35 10.46
N VAL A 67 8.18 -3.24 9.69
CA VAL A 67 9.56 -3.39 10.19
C VAL A 67 9.91 -2.28 11.21
N ARG A 68 9.57 -1.01 10.90
CA ARG A 68 9.81 0.11 11.82
C ARG A 68 9.04 -0.03 13.12
N LEU A 69 7.75 -0.39 13.04
CA LEU A 69 6.92 -0.58 14.21
C LEU A 69 7.43 -1.74 15.09
N GLY A 70 7.92 -2.83 14.46
CA GLY A 70 8.45 -4.00 15.18
C GLY A 70 9.76 -3.76 15.92
N ARG A 71 10.51 -2.70 15.56
CA ARG A 71 11.80 -2.35 16.19
C ARG A 71 11.84 -0.98 16.85
N VAL A 72 10.65 -0.41 17.14
CA VAL A 72 10.55 0.91 17.76
C VAL A 72 11.20 0.91 19.14
N ASP A 73 11.99 1.94 19.44
CA ASP A 73 12.48 2.19 20.79
C ASP A 73 11.36 2.83 21.62
N LEU A 74 10.85 2.07 22.59
CA LEU A 74 9.72 2.49 23.41
C LEU A 74 10.11 3.53 24.49
N ASP A 75 11.38 3.74 24.75
CA ASP A 75 11.87 4.73 25.71
C ASP A 75 12.14 6.09 25.04
N ASP A 76 12.42 6.09 23.73
CA ASP A 76 12.61 7.31 22.94
C ASP A 76 11.27 7.86 22.43
N VAL A 77 10.87 9.04 22.97
CA VAL A 77 9.61 9.72 22.61
C VAL A 77 9.60 10.16 21.14
N THR A 78 10.75 10.62 20.62
CA THR A 78 10.87 11.12 19.24
C THR A 78 10.76 9.96 18.26
N HIS A 79 11.46 8.85 18.51
CA HIS A 79 11.40 7.66 17.69
C HIS A 79 9.99 7.05 17.68
N ARG A 80 9.29 7.00 18.83
CA ARG A 80 7.88 6.56 18.85
C ARG A 80 7.00 7.43 17.97
N ALA A 81 7.10 8.75 18.10
CA ALA A 81 6.28 9.68 17.31
C ALA A 81 6.56 9.54 15.81
N GLU A 82 7.84 9.39 15.41
CA GLU A 82 8.24 9.17 14.02
C GLU A 82 7.62 7.87 13.48
N VAL A 83 7.74 6.76 14.20
CA VAL A 83 7.22 5.46 13.77
C VAL A 83 5.69 5.47 13.67
N LEU A 84 5.00 6.06 14.65
CA LEU A 84 3.54 6.20 14.57
C LEU A 84 3.12 7.08 13.38
N GLY A 85 3.88 8.13 13.06
CA GLY A 85 3.67 8.95 11.88
C GLY A 85 3.84 8.16 10.56
N VAL A 86 4.79 7.22 10.49
CA VAL A 86 4.95 6.33 9.34
C VAL A 86 3.73 5.42 9.17
N VAL A 87 3.22 4.84 10.27
CA VAL A 87 2.01 4.00 10.22
C VAL A 87 0.79 4.82 9.81
N ALA A 88 0.61 6.03 10.36
CA ALA A 88 -0.50 6.91 9.99
C ALA A 88 -0.49 7.24 8.48
N ASN A 89 0.67 7.61 7.94
CA ASN A 89 0.82 7.88 6.50
C ASN A 89 0.51 6.65 5.64
N LEU A 90 0.92 5.46 6.05
CA LEU A 90 0.58 4.22 5.36
C LEU A 90 -0.93 4.03 5.29
N LEU A 91 -1.64 4.19 6.43
CA LEU A 91 -3.09 4.01 6.48
C LEU A 91 -3.83 5.00 5.58
N ASP A 92 -3.32 6.24 5.46
CA ASP A 92 -3.87 7.21 4.54
C ASP A 92 -3.61 6.84 3.06
N LEU A 93 -2.41 6.32 2.72
CA LEU A 93 -2.12 5.81 1.38
C LEU A 93 -3.03 4.63 1.01
N CYS A 94 -3.24 3.69 1.92
CA CYS A 94 -4.13 2.56 1.68
C CYS A 94 -5.57 3.03 1.43
N ARG A 95 -6.08 3.99 2.22
CA ARG A 95 -7.43 4.54 2.02
C ARG A 95 -7.57 5.20 0.65
N GLU A 96 -6.63 6.06 0.27
CA GLU A 96 -6.63 6.74 -1.02
C GLU A 96 -6.59 5.74 -2.20
N HIS A 97 -5.82 4.68 -2.05
CA HIS A 97 -5.73 3.61 -3.04
C HIS A 97 -7.10 2.95 -3.26
N LEU A 98 -7.76 2.48 -2.18
CA LEU A 98 -9.09 1.90 -2.25
C LEU A 98 -10.12 2.85 -2.87
N GLU A 99 -10.05 4.15 -2.54
CA GLU A 99 -10.93 5.18 -3.12
C GLU A 99 -10.72 5.33 -4.64
N HIS A 100 -9.46 5.30 -5.10
CA HIS A 100 -9.16 5.36 -6.53
C HIS A 100 -9.67 4.13 -7.27
N GLU A 101 -9.46 2.94 -6.74
CA GLU A 101 -9.95 1.70 -7.36
C GLU A 101 -11.47 1.65 -7.42
N ASN A 102 -12.16 1.95 -6.35
CA ASN A 102 -13.61 2.01 -6.32
C ASN A 102 -14.17 2.99 -7.36
N ASN A 103 -13.57 4.19 -7.47
CA ASN A 103 -14.08 5.24 -8.32
C ASN A 103 -13.77 5.03 -9.81
N PHE A 104 -12.67 4.38 -10.15
CA PHE A 104 -12.20 4.27 -11.53
C PHE A 104 -12.19 2.83 -12.04
N LEU A 105 -11.52 1.91 -11.34
CA LEU A 105 -11.33 0.54 -11.81
C LEU A 105 -12.58 -0.31 -11.64
N HIS A 106 -13.19 -0.30 -10.46
CA HIS A 106 -14.47 -1.01 -10.25
C HIS A 106 -15.56 -0.45 -11.16
N THR A 107 -15.61 0.87 -11.34
CA THR A 107 -16.54 1.50 -12.29
C THR A 107 -16.31 1.01 -13.73
N ALA A 108 -15.05 0.86 -14.16
CA ALA A 108 -14.73 0.32 -15.47
C ALA A 108 -15.12 -1.16 -15.58
N MET A 109 -14.84 -1.97 -14.55
CA MET A 109 -15.21 -3.39 -14.51
C MET A 109 -16.73 -3.59 -14.57
N GLU A 110 -17.50 -2.86 -13.76
CA GLU A 110 -18.96 -2.93 -13.72
C GLU A 110 -19.61 -2.53 -15.05
N LYS A 111 -19.00 -1.62 -15.79
CA LYS A 111 -19.48 -1.20 -17.12
C LYS A 111 -19.44 -2.32 -18.14
N VAL A 112 -18.47 -3.23 -18.07
CA VAL A 112 -18.26 -4.29 -19.07
C VAL A 112 -18.68 -5.67 -18.58
N ALA A 113 -18.69 -5.87 -17.27
CA ALA A 113 -19.06 -7.12 -16.62
C ALA A 113 -19.75 -6.85 -15.27
N PRO A 114 -21.05 -6.51 -15.25
CA PRO A 114 -21.78 -6.20 -14.03
C PRO A 114 -21.64 -7.29 -12.96
N GLY A 115 -21.30 -6.87 -11.72
CA GLY A 115 -21.05 -7.74 -10.58
C GLY A 115 -19.62 -8.27 -10.47
N SER A 116 -18.74 -7.95 -11.41
CA SER A 116 -17.36 -8.45 -11.41
C SER A 116 -16.47 -7.84 -10.31
N SER A 117 -16.79 -6.65 -9.83
CA SER A 117 -16.06 -5.98 -8.76
C SER A 117 -16.56 -6.35 -7.35
N CYS A 118 -17.68 -7.04 -7.20
CA CYS A 118 -18.35 -7.25 -5.90
C CYS A 118 -17.43 -7.85 -4.84
N ALA A 119 -16.64 -8.87 -5.18
CA ALA A 119 -15.75 -9.51 -4.21
C ALA A 119 -14.65 -8.56 -3.70
N CYS A 120 -14.03 -7.77 -4.60
CA CYS A 120 -13.04 -6.77 -4.22
C CYS A 120 -13.68 -5.61 -3.46
N ALA A 121 -14.90 -5.18 -3.83
CA ALA A 121 -15.63 -4.14 -3.12
C ALA A 121 -15.93 -4.54 -1.67
N ASP A 122 -16.34 -5.79 -1.43
CA ASP A 122 -16.54 -6.33 -0.07
C ASP A 122 -15.22 -6.34 0.73
N ASP A 123 -14.10 -6.67 0.10
CA ASP A 123 -12.77 -6.61 0.73
C ASP A 123 -12.37 -5.16 1.03
N HIS A 124 -12.67 -4.20 0.14
CA HIS A 124 -12.43 -2.78 0.36
C HIS A 124 -13.19 -2.23 1.57
N GLU A 125 -14.48 -2.60 1.75
CA GLU A 125 -15.26 -2.22 2.94
C GLU A 125 -14.60 -2.77 4.22
N HIS A 126 -14.13 -4.02 4.18
CA HIS A 126 -13.40 -4.63 5.28
C HIS A 126 -12.07 -3.89 5.58
N HIS A 127 -11.28 -3.57 4.54
CA HIS A 127 -10.03 -2.82 4.69
C HIS A 127 -10.27 -1.41 5.24
N VAL A 128 -11.31 -0.71 4.81
CA VAL A 128 -11.69 0.60 5.39
C VAL A 128 -11.99 0.47 6.88
N SER A 129 -12.75 -0.54 7.28
CA SER A 129 -13.02 -0.81 8.70
C SER A 129 -11.73 -1.12 9.49
N ALA A 130 -10.82 -1.91 8.90
CA ALA A 130 -9.52 -2.23 9.50
C ALA A 130 -8.64 -0.98 9.67
N ILE A 131 -8.64 -0.08 8.67
CA ILE A 131 -7.92 1.21 8.75
C ILE A 131 -8.42 2.05 9.91
N GLU A 132 -9.74 2.20 10.10
CA GLU A 132 -10.30 2.96 11.22
C GLU A 132 -9.94 2.33 12.58
N HIS A 133 -9.96 0.99 12.64
CA HIS A 133 -9.55 0.28 13.84
C HIS A 133 -8.05 0.49 14.14
N LEU A 134 -7.20 0.43 13.14
CA LEU A 134 -5.76 0.68 13.26
C LEU A 134 -5.49 2.13 13.67
N LYS A 135 -6.21 3.13 13.15
CA LYS A 135 -6.10 4.53 13.56
C LYS A 135 -6.43 4.69 15.04
N THR A 136 -7.49 4.05 15.53
CA THR A 136 -7.83 4.05 16.96
C THR A 136 -6.70 3.44 17.81
N ARG A 137 -6.12 2.32 17.38
CA ARG A 137 -5.00 1.69 18.12
C ARG A 137 -3.71 2.50 18.06
N LEU A 138 -3.52 3.26 16.99
CA LEU A 138 -2.40 4.19 16.85
C LEU A 138 -2.50 5.33 17.85
N ASP A 139 -3.70 5.91 18.03
CA ASP A 139 -3.98 6.92 19.04
C ASP A 139 -3.80 6.38 20.48
N ASP A 140 -4.27 5.15 20.74
CA ASP A 140 -4.05 4.47 22.02
C ASP A 140 -2.56 4.28 22.30
N ALA A 141 -1.77 3.89 21.30
CA ALA A 141 -0.32 3.71 21.43
C ALA A 141 0.41 5.04 21.66
N ALA A 142 -0.03 6.11 21.00
CA ALA A 142 0.51 7.46 21.19
C ALA A 142 0.26 8.00 22.59
N ALA A 143 -0.94 7.76 23.15
CA ALA A 143 -1.37 8.23 24.47
C ALA A 143 -0.97 7.29 25.62
N ALA A 144 -0.33 6.14 25.34
CA ALA A 144 -0.10 5.09 26.33
C ALA A 144 0.88 5.50 27.44
N ASP A 145 0.45 5.35 28.69
CA ASP A 145 1.33 5.45 29.86
C ASP A 145 2.49 4.42 29.80
N PRO A 146 3.64 4.72 30.42
CA PRO A 146 4.78 3.80 30.43
C PRO A 146 4.45 2.37 30.86
N LEU A 147 3.52 2.19 31.79
CA LEU A 147 3.14 0.88 32.33
C LEU A 147 2.38 -0.01 31.34
N VAL A 148 1.72 0.57 30.34
CA VAL A 148 0.90 -0.16 29.35
C VAL A 148 1.40 0.02 27.92
N ARG A 149 2.43 0.84 27.71
CA ARG A 149 2.97 1.21 26.39
C ARG A 149 3.40 0.01 25.59
N GLU A 150 4.20 -0.88 26.15
CA GLU A 150 4.64 -2.09 25.48
C GLU A 150 3.46 -2.92 24.96
N ARG A 151 2.43 -3.07 25.79
CA ARG A 151 1.20 -3.80 25.40
C ARG A 151 0.48 -3.10 24.25
N ALA A 152 0.34 -1.75 24.30
CA ALA A 152 -0.31 -0.99 23.24
C ALA A 152 0.40 -1.12 21.90
N PHE A 153 1.72 -0.96 21.88
CA PHE A 153 2.54 -1.15 20.67
C PHE A 153 2.50 -2.60 20.15
N LYS A 154 2.50 -3.60 21.03
CA LYS A 154 2.37 -5.00 20.64
C LYS A 154 1.02 -5.30 19.98
N VAL A 155 -0.07 -4.71 20.49
CA VAL A 155 -1.41 -4.85 19.89
C VAL A 155 -1.42 -4.19 18.50
N LEU A 156 -0.94 -2.95 18.38
CA LEU A 156 -0.86 -2.22 17.11
C LEU A 156 -0.02 -3.01 16.08
N TYR A 157 1.16 -3.51 16.48
CA TYR A 157 2.03 -4.32 15.60
C TYR A 157 1.33 -5.56 15.04
N ARG A 158 0.63 -6.31 15.89
CA ARG A 158 -0.07 -7.52 15.46
C ARG A 158 -1.22 -7.23 14.51
N LEU A 159 -1.98 -6.17 14.78
CA LEU A 159 -3.08 -5.74 13.90
C LEU A 159 -2.54 -5.24 12.56
N LEU A 160 -1.46 -4.45 12.56
CA LEU A 160 -0.80 -4.01 11.34
C LEU A 160 -0.27 -5.21 10.53
N ALA A 161 0.33 -6.21 11.19
CA ALA A 161 0.81 -7.42 10.51
C ALA A 161 -0.32 -8.20 9.83
N SER A 162 -1.48 -8.32 10.47
CA SER A 162 -2.67 -8.94 9.89
C SER A 162 -3.18 -8.16 8.68
N PHE A 163 -3.32 -6.84 8.84
CA PHE A 163 -3.74 -5.94 7.78
C PHE A 163 -2.82 -6.00 6.54
N VAL A 164 -1.50 -6.01 6.75
CA VAL A 164 -0.52 -6.15 5.66
C VAL A 164 -0.68 -7.48 4.94
N ALA A 165 -0.85 -8.59 5.67
CA ALA A 165 -1.02 -9.90 5.06
C ALA A 165 -2.30 -9.98 4.20
N GLU A 166 -3.41 -9.41 4.68
CA GLU A 166 -4.69 -9.37 3.95
C GLU A 166 -4.58 -8.51 2.68
N ASN A 167 -3.95 -7.33 2.79
CA ASN A 167 -3.73 -6.45 1.63
C ASN A 167 -2.82 -7.12 0.57
N PHE A 168 -1.79 -7.86 0.96
CA PHE A 168 -0.94 -8.58 -0.01
C PHE A 168 -1.73 -9.63 -0.78
N ALA A 169 -2.62 -10.37 -0.09
CA ALA A 169 -3.48 -11.36 -0.74
C ALA A 169 -4.53 -10.70 -1.65
N HIS A 170 -5.10 -9.57 -1.22
CA HIS A 170 -6.06 -8.79 -1.99
C HIS A 170 -5.45 -8.24 -3.29
N MET A 171 -4.31 -7.55 -3.21
CA MET A 171 -3.58 -7.04 -4.37
C MET A 171 -3.23 -8.15 -5.39
N GLU A 172 -2.99 -9.38 -4.93
CA GLU A 172 -2.72 -10.52 -5.82
C GLU A 172 -3.95 -10.90 -6.67
N VAL A 173 -5.15 -10.83 -6.08
CA VAL A 173 -6.41 -11.06 -6.81
C VAL A 173 -6.61 -9.97 -7.88
N GLU A 174 -6.28 -8.73 -7.58
CA GLU A 174 -6.41 -7.61 -8.52
C GLU A 174 -5.40 -7.70 -9.67
N GLU A 175 -4.14 -7.98 -9.34
CA GLU A 175 -3.08 -8.15 -10.35
C GLU A 175 -3.34 -9.36 -11.28
N SER A 176 -4.10 -10.34 -10.83
CA SER A 176 -4.42 -11.54 -11.64
C SER A 176 -5.82 -11.48 -12.24
N ILE A 177 -6.87 -11.58 -11.41
CA ILE A 177 -8.26 -11.75 -11.87
C ILE A 177 -8.82 -10.47 -12.48
N ASN A 178 -8.65 -9.32 -11.79
CA ASN A 178 -9.17 -8.05 -12.29
C ASN A 178 -8.39 -7.59 -13.52
N THR A 179 -7.07 -7.76 -13.51
CA THR A 179 -6.21 -7.45 -14.66
C THR A 179 -6.62 -8.26 -15.89
N GLU A 180 -6.86 -9.58 -15.74
CA GLU A 180 -7.31 -10.43 -16.86
C GLU A 180 -8.68 -9.97 -17.41
N LEU A 181 -9.62 -9.60 -16.52
CA LEU A 181 -10.92 -9.04 -16.93
C LEU A 181 -10.74 -7.73 -17.70
N LEU A 182 -9.95 -6.79 -17.18
CA LEU A 182 -9.69 -5.52 -17.82
C LEU A 182 -9.05 -5.70 -19.20
N TRP A 183 -8.07 -6.59 -19.34
CA TRP A 183 -7.43 -6.88 -20.62
C TRP A 183 -8.34 -7.51 -21.67
N ARG A 184 -9.38 -8.23 -21.25
CA ARG A 184 -10.38 -8.78 -22.19
C ARG A 184 -11.24 -7.71 -22.83
N HIS A 185 -11.47 -6.59 -22.13
CA HIS A 185 -12.45 -5.60 -22.52
C HIS A 185 -11.87 -4.23 -22.89
N TYR A 186 -10.65 -3.92 -22.47
CA TYR A 186 -10.00 -2.64 -22.69
C TYR A 186 -8.68 -2.80 -23.45
N SER A 187 -8.40 -1.87 -24.35
CA SER A 187 -7.08 -1.73 -24.95
C SER A 187 -6.11 -1.08 -23.97
N ASP A 188 -4.79 -1.16 -24.22
CA ASP A 188 -3.79 -0.47 -23.40
C ASP A 188 -3.98 1.05 -23.41
N ALA A 189 -4.45 1.62 -24.53
CA ALA A 189 -4.80 3.04 -24.59
C ALA A 189 -5.97 3.41 -23.68
N ASP A 190 -6.98 2.54 -23.57
CA ASP A 190 -8.10 2.75 -22.65
C ASP A 190 -7.66 2.66 -21.19
N LEU A 191 -6.81 1.69 -20.85
CA LEU A 191 -6.27 1.53 -19.50
C LEU A 191 -5.39 2.72 -19.10
N LEU A 192 -4.53 3.20 -19.99
CA LEU A 192 -3.75 4.43 -19.79
C LEU A 192 -4.65 5.66 -19.61
N ALA A 193 -5.77 5.74 -20.33
CA ALA A 193 -6.72 6.83 -20.13
C ALA A 193 -7.38 6.78 -18.74
N ILE A 194 -7.69 5.59 -18.21
CA ILE A 194 -8.19 5.41 -16.83
C ILE A 194 -7.10 5.83 -15.82
N GLU A 195 -5.87 5.37 -16.00
CA GLU A 195 -4.74 5.74 -15.14
C GLU A 195 -4.50 7.25 -15.12
N HIS A 196 -4.58 7.93 -16.27
CA HIS A 196 -4.49 9.38 -16.34
C HIS A 196 -5.61 10.08 -15.57
N GLN A 197 -6.85 9.53 -15.59
CA GLN A 197 -7.94 10.08 -14.78
C GLN A 197 -7.65 9.92 -13.28
N ILE A 198 -7.11 8.79 -12.83
CA ILE A 198 -6.69 8.59 -11.45
C ILE A 198 -5.63 9.63 -11.07
N HIS A 199 -4.58 9.78 -11.89
CA HIS A 199 -3.50 10.75 -11.63
C HIS A 199 -4.01 12.19 -11.54
N ALA A 200 -4.99 12.56 -12.36
CA ALA A 200 -5.60 13.91 -12.33
C ALA A 200 -6.38 14.21 -11.04
N HIS A 201 -6.80 13.19 -10.30
CA HIS A 201 -7.49 13.34 -9.01
C HIS A 201 -6.52 13.37 -7.81
N ILE A 202 -5.25 12.99 -8.01
CA ILE A 202 -4.23 13.01 -6.95
C ILE A 202 -3.66 14.42 -6.82
N LYS A 203 -3.72 15.01 -5.62
CA LYS A 203 -3.10 16.31 -5.35
C LYS A 203 -1.58 16.22 -5.52
N PRO A 204 -0.90 17.28 -5.99
CA PRO A 204 0.54 17.27 -6.27
C PRO A 204 1.41 16.80 -5.08
N GLU A 205 1.10 17.25 -3.86
CA GLU A 205 1.82 16.83 -2.64
C GLU A 205 1.64 15.35 -2.32
N ARG A 206 0.45 14.78 -2.63
CA ARG A 206 0.19 13.34 -2.47
C ARG A 206 0.88 12.54 -3.57
N MET A 207 0.93 13.05 -4.80
CA MET A 207 1.67 12.42 -5.89
C MET A 207 3.16 12.24 -5.51
N MET A 208 3.79 13.25 -4.88
CA MET A 208 5.17 13.12 -4.39
C MET A 208 5.31 12.00 -3.34
N THR A 209 4.31 11.81 -2.48
CA THR A 209 4.29 10.71 -1.51
C THR A 209 4.20 9.35 -2.20
N TRP A 210 3.36 9.21 -3.22
CA TRP A 210 3.25 7.99 -4.03
C TRP A 210 4.56 7.71 -4.78
N LEU A 211 5.12 8.68 -5.46
CA LEU A 211 6.38 8.54 -6.22
C LEU A 211 7.56 8.15 -5.31
N ARG A 212 7.59 8.63 -4.07
CA ARG A 212 8.59 8.23 -3.08
C ARG A 212 8.58 6.72 -2.80
N TRP A 213 7.40 6.11 -2.83
CA TRP A 213 7.26 4.66 -2.63
C TRP A 213 7.40 3.86 -3.93
N ILE A 214 6.91 4.38 -5.04
CA ILE A 214 6.94 3.67 -6.32
C ILE A 214 8.35 3.66 -6.90
N LEU A 215 8.97 4.82 -7.13
CA LEU A 215 10.19 4.94 -7.91
C LEU A 215 11.39 4.14 -7.36
N PRO A 216 11.64 4.07 -6.05
CA PRO A 216 12.72 3.23 -5.51
C PRO A 216 12.43 1.73 -5.58
N ASN A 217 11.16 1.33 -5.66
CA ASN A 217 10.72 -0.06 -5.51
C ASN A 217 10.28 -0.73 -6.82
N VAL A 218 10.58 -0.10 -7.95
CA VAL A 218 10.44 -0.69 -9.30
C VAL A 218 11.81 -1.10 -9.85
N THR A 219 11.83 -1.93 -10.92
CA THR A 219 13.09 -2.31 -11.56
C THR A 219 13.81 -1.10 -12.15
N ARG A 220 15.13 -1.22 -12.41
CA ARG A 220 15.89 -0.16 -13.07
C ARG A 220 15.25 0.26 -14.38
N GLN A 221 14.82 -0.71 -15.20
CA GLN A 221 14.23 -0.45 -16.52
C GLN A 221 12.90 0.32 -16.37
N GLN A 222 12.03 -0.13 -15.47
CA GLN A 222 10.77 0.53 -15.17
C GLN A 222 10.99 1.97 -14.65
N ARG A 223 11.91 2.14 -13.70
CA ARG A 223 12.31 3.44 -13.17
C ARG A 223 12.81 4.36 -14.27
N ALA A 224 13.67 3.87 -15.16
CA ALA A 224 14.20 4.65 -16.27
C ALA A 224 13.10 5.12 -17.23
N VAL A 225 12.14 4.25 -17.59
CA VAL A 225 10.99 4.62 -18.43
C VAL A 225 10.13 5.69 -17.75
N MET A 226 9.75 5.49 -16.49
CA MET A 226 8.94 6.45 -15.73
C MET A 226 9.64 7.79 -15.60
N MET A 227 10.91 7.80 -15.22
CA MET A 227 11.68 9.04 -15.01
C MET A 227 11.92 9.80 -16.31
N ARG A 228 12.18 9.13 -17.44
CA ARG A 228 12.27 9.77 -18.76
C ARG A 228 10.93 10.38 -19.20
N GLY A 229 9.83 9.66 -18.95
CA GLY A 229 8.47 10.19 -19.19
C GLY A 229 8.20 11.47 -18.40
N MET A 230 8.57 11.50 -17.11
CA MET A 230 8.46 12.68 -16.26
C MET A 230 9.38 13.82 -16.73
N GLN A 231 10.63 13.51 -17.09
CA GLN A 231 11.60 14.49 -17.62
C GLN A 231 11.08 15.18 -18.89
N ALA A 232 10.42 14.42 -19.76
CA ALA A 232 9.86 14.95 -21.00
C ALA A 232 8.54 15.72 -20.80
N GLY A 233 7.75 15.35 -19.79
CA GLY A 233 6.36 15.82 -19.61
C GLY A 233 6.17 16.91 -18.56
N MET A 234 7.17 17.24 -17.73
CA MET A 234 7.03 18.23 -16.67
C MET A 234 8.11 19.32 -16.70
N PRO A 235 7.85 20.50 -16.08
CA PRO A 235 8.85 21.55 -15.94
C PRO A 235 10.13 21.05 -15.26
N PRO A 236 11.34 21.52 -15.68
CA PRO A 236 12.63 21.07 -15.15
C PRO A 236 12.76 21.20 -13.62
N GLU A 237 12.20 22.25 -13.03
CA GLU A 237 12.21 22.46 -11.57
C GLU A 237 11.42 21.41 -10.82
N LEU A 238 10.26 21.01 -11.34
CA LEU A 238 9.43 19.93 -10.75
C LEU A 238 10.12 18.58 -10.89
N PHE A 239 10.70 18.30 -12.06
CA PHE A 239 11.49 17.08 -12.25
C PHE A 239 12.72 17.05 -11.33
N GLY A 240 13.40 18.17 -11.15
CA GLY A 240 14.48 18.30 -10.16
C GLY A 240 14.02 17.94 -8.74
N GLY A 241 12.84 18.40 -8.35
CA GLY A 241 12.22 18.04 -7.07
C GLY A 241 11.97 16.52 -6.91
N VAL A 242 11.48 15.86 -7.97
CA VAL A 242 11.31 14.39 -7.97
C VAL A 242 12.66 13.68 -7.82
N LEU A 243 13.70 14.13 -8.54
CA LEU A 243 15.04 13.56 -8.44
C LEU A 243 15.60 13.66 -7.01
N GLU A 244 15.52 14.84 -6.40
CA GLU A 244 16.03 15.06 -5.04
C GLU A 244 15.25 14.22 -4.00
N MET A 245 13.95 14.05 -4.19
CA MET A 245 13.10 13.21 -3.32
C MET A 245 13.46 11.73 -3.43
N VAL A 246 13.76 11.23 -4.63
CA VAL A 246 14.02 9.78 -4.87
C VAL A 246 15.44 9.37 -4.46
N LYS A 247 16.45 10.21 -4.73
CA LYS A 247 17.88 9.91 -4.50
C LYS A 247 18.21 9.31 -3.12
N PRO A 248 17.68 9.82 -1.98
CA PRO A 248 17.97 9.27 -0.66
C PRO A 248 17.50 7.81 -0.47
N HIS A 249 16.54 7.37 -1.29
CA HIS A 249 15.94 6.03 -1.22
C HIS A 249 16.60 5.03 -2.18
N LEU A 250 17.58 5.46 -2.96
CA LEU A 250 18.35 4.63 -3.88
C LEU A 250 19.73 4.35 -3.29
N THR A 251 20.26 3.15 -3.55
CA THR A 251 21.65 2.81 -3.30
C THR A 251 22.58 3.66 -4.18
N GLU A 252 23.86 3.72 -3.86
CA GLU A 252 24.84 4.43 -4.67
C GLU A 252 24.90 3.91 -6.12
N PHE A 253 24.84 2.59 -6.26
CA PHE A 253 24.80 1.93 -7.57
C PHE A 253 23.56 2.34 -8.38
N GLU A 254 22.38 2.35 -7.75
CA GLU A 254 21.14 2.75 -8.43
C GLU A 254 21.12 4.23 -8.80
N ARG A 255 21.69 5.11 -7.98
CA ARG A 255 21.86 6.54 -8.33
C ARG A 255 22.75 6.73 -9.55
N ALA A 256 23.88 6.03 -9.59
CA ALA A 256 24.79 6.07 -10.74
C ALA A 256 24.12 5.55 -12.01
N ALA A 257 23.39 4.42 -11.89
CA ALA A 257 22.61 3.86 -12.99
C ALA A 257 21.54 4.83 -13.50
N LEU A 258 20.78 5.46 -12.58
CA LEU A 258 19.75 6.44 -12.94
C LEU A 258 20.34 7.67 -13.67
N ALA A 259 21.51 8.16 -13.25
CA ALA A 259 22.18 9.27 -13.93
C ALA A 259 22.55 8.91 -15.39
N ILE A 260 22.97 7.66 -15.63
CA ILE A 260 23.24 7.15 -17.00
C ILE A 260 21.94 7.04 -17.79
N ASP A 261 20.88 6.54 -17.16
CA ASP A 261 19.60 6.30 -17.82
C ASP A 261 18.88 7.60 -18.22
N LEU A 262 19.21 8.74 -17.60
CA LEU A 262 18.62 10.06 -17.87
C LEU A 262 19.52 10.99 -18.71
N ALA A 263 20.75 10.58 -19.06
CA ALA A 263 21.66 11.32 -19.92
C ALA A 263 21.24 11.16 -21.40
#